data_dd8b9c8d734ba91eb8e3441e1544d8c2
#
_entry.id   dd8b9c8d734ba91eb8e3441e1544d8c2
#
_cell.length_a   1.000
_cell.length_b   1.000
_cell.length_c   1.000
_cell.angle_alpha   90.00
_cell.angle_beta   90.00
_cell.angle_gamma   90.00
#
_symmetry.space_group_name_H-M   'P 1'
#
loop_
_entity.id
_entity.type
_entity.pdbx_description
1 polymer ?
#
loop_
_entity_poly.entity_id
_entity_poly.type
_entity_poly.pdbx_seq_one_letter_code
_entity_poly.pdbx_strand_id
1 'polypeptide(L)'
;MIKLENIEILRGNKQIFTNYNQSFTSPGLNLITGKNGSGKTTLIKMMAGFIIPNKGTIKCQFNSSYDWLQNHIYIGSQNSLSNELSIEENIKMWLGIRGWIFSKSEIETCLKNIDIFNYKNLLISQCSDGIKRKTDICKLFFSFKSKIKFWLLDEPTNNLDEDGKKAFLSLISRFLDANGTVIMSSHDNNGFYHKINKINLF
;
A
#
# COMPACT_ATOMS: atom_id res chain seq x y z
N MET A 1 1.89 -16.71 -0.21
CA MET A 1 2.13 -16.57 1.26
C MET A 1 3.44 -15.84 1.47
N ILE A 2 3.49 -14.90 2.41
CA ILE A 2 4.73 -14.25 2.84
C ILE A 2 5.06 -14.78 4.23
N LYS A 3 6.33 -15.14 4.46
CA LYS A 3 6.86 -15.62 5.73
C LYS A 3 8.13 -14.87 6.10
N LEU A 4 8.18 -14.37 7.30
CA LEU A 4 9.36 -13.75 7.90
C LEU A 4 9.96 -14.76 8.88
N GLU A 5 11.25 -15.02 8.77
CA GLU A 5 11.96 -15.98 9.61
C GLU A 5 13.19 -15.34 10.24
N ASN A 6 13.24 -15.34 11.56
CA ASN A 6 14.34 -14.87 12.40
C ASN A 6 14.78 -13.44 12.08
N ILE A 7 13.83 -12.54 11.78
CA ILE A 7 14.11 -11.18 11.38
C ILE A 7 14.72 -10.38 12.54
N GLU A 8 15.85 -9.75 12.26
CA GLU A 8 16.47 -8.72 13.10
C GLU A 8 16.57 -7.42 12.32
N ILE A 9 16.11 -6.32 12.92
CA ILE A 9 16.24 -4.96 12.36
C ILE A 9 16.71 -4.01 13.44
N LEU A 10 17.82 -3.31 13.14
CA LEU A 10 18.36 -2.20 13.89
C LEU A 10 18.13 -0.89 13.13
N ARG A 11 17.72 0.16 13.83
CA ARG A 11 17.66 1.54 13.31
C ARG A 11 18.42 2.46 14.25
N GLY A 12 19.62 2.89 13.80
CA GLY A 12 20.57 3.52 14.70
C GLY A 12 20.90 2.55 15.86
N ASN A 13 20.78 3.02 17.09
CA ASN A 13 21.04 2.21 18.28
C ASN A 13 19.77 1.49 18.79
N LYS A 14 18.62 1.62 18.11
CA LYS A 14 17.38 1.01 18.55
C LYS A 14 17.12 -0.30 17.79
N GLN A 15 16.97 -1.39 18.56
CA GLN A 15 16.50 -2.66 18.03
C GLN A 15 14.98 -2.60 17.84
N ILE A 16 14.52 -2.79 16.59
CA ILE A 16 13.10 -2.77 16.23
C ILE A 16 12.53 -4.18 16.28
N PHE A 17 13.25 -5.15 15.71
CA PHE A 17 12.87 -6.56 15.73
C PHE A 17 14.05 -7.42 16.15
N THR A 18 13.76 -8.44 16.99
CA THR A 18 14.71 -9.46 17.45
C THR A 18 14.07 -10.82 17.25
N ASN A 19 14.70 -11.67 16.44
CA ASN A 19 14.22 -13.03 16.14
C ASN A 19 12.73 -13.08 15.82
N TYR A 20 12.25 -12.07 15.05
CA TYR A 20 10.84 -11.92 14.74
C TYR A 20 10.42 -12.89 13.63
N ASN A 21 9.37 -13.66 13.92
CA ASN A 21 8.82 -14.65 13.03
C ASN A 21 7.33 -14.34 12.78
N GLN A 22 6.90 -14.27 11.52
CA GLN A 22 5.52 -13.97 11.18
C GLN A 22 5.13 -14.58 9.84
N SER A 23 3.90 -15.09 9.76
CA SER A 23 3.28 -15.52 8.50
C SER A 23 2.07 -14.66 8.18
N PHE A 24 1.92 -14.31 6.89
CA PHE A 24 0.80 -13.53 6.39
C PHE A 24 -0.13 -14.41 5.58
N THR A 25 -1.43 -14.33 5.85
CA THR A 25 -2.46 -15.06 5.11
C THR A 25 -2.52 -14.56 3.67
N SER A 26 -2.57 -15.48 2.71
CA SER A 26 -2.66 -15.15 1.28
C SER A 26 -3.45 -16.24 0.53
N PRO A 27 -4.54 -15.90 -0.20
CA PRO A 27 -5.15 -14.57 -0.24
C PRO A 27 -5.75 -14.15 1.10
N GLY A 28 -5.97 -12.83 1.29
CA GLY A 28 -6.66 -12.32 2.48
C GLY A 28 -6.17 -10.98 3.00
N LEU A 29 -6.84 -10.50 4.05
CA LEU A 29 -6.54 -9.24 4.72
C LEU A 29 -5.71 -9.50 5.99
N ASN A 30 -4.52 -8.91 6.03
CA ASN A 30 -3.63 -8.93 7.18
C ASN A 30 -3.53 -7.51 7.75
N LEU A 31 -3.96 -7.33 8.98
CA LEU A 31 -3.97 -6.04 9.66
C LEU A 31 -2.88 -5.99 10.73
N ILE A 32 -1.90 -5.12 10.55
CA ILE A 32 -0.82 -4.88 11.48
C ILE A 32 -1.25 -3.76 12.43
N THR A 33 -1.34 -4.07 13.72
CA THR A 33 -1.68 -3.13 14.78
C THR A 33 -0.53 -3.01 15.79
N GLY A 34 -0.55 -1.97 16.59
CA GLY A 34 0.48 -1.73 17.61
C GLY A 34 0.65 -0.24 17.89
N LYS A 35 1.32 0.09 18.99
CA LYS A 35 1.62 1.47 19.41
C LYS A 35 2.45 2.21 18.36
N ASN A 36 2.46 3.55 18.43
CA ASN A 36 3.39 4.33 17.62
C ASN A 36 4.83 3.96 17.98
N GLY A 37 5.67 3.76 16.95
CA GLY A 37 7.06 3.32 17.16
C GLY A 37 7.25 1.82 17.37
N SER A 38 6.19 0.97 17.32
CA SER A 38 6.30 -0.50 17.44
C SER A 38 6.91 -1.19 16.20
N GLY A 39 7.16 -0.44 15.10
CA GLY A 39 7.80 -0.98 13.90
C GLY A 39 6.85 -1.28 12.73
N LYS A 40 5.57 -0.91 12.77
CA LYS A 40 4.58 -1.17 11.69
C LYS A 40 5.10 -0.71 10.32
N THR A 41 5.48 0.55 10.21
CA THR A 41 6.07 1.14 8.99
C THR A 41 7.35 0.41 8.57
N THR A 42 8.21 0.06 9.53
CA THR A 42 9.46 -0.67 9.26
C THR A 42 9.18 -2.05 8.69
N LEU A 43 8.20 -2.76 9.24
CA LEU A 43 7.77 -4.08 8.79
C LEU A 43 7.25 -4.04 7.35
N ILE A 44 6.34 -3.09 7.04
CA ILE A 44 5.77 -2.94 5.70
C ILE A 44 6.85 -2.50 4.69
N LYS A 45 7.72 -1.54 5.04
CA LYS A 45 8.84 -1.12 4.18
C LYS A 45 9.83 -2.25 3.92
N MET A 46 10.09 -3.11 4.91
CA MET A 46 10.93 -4.29 4.73
C MET A 46 10.29 -5.27 3.74
N MET A 47 9.02 -5.55 3.88
CA MET A 47 8.30 -6.41 2.92
C MET A 47 8.24 -5.80 1.52
N ALA A 48 8.16 -4.48 1.40
CA ALA A 48 8.20 -3.77 0.12
C ALA A 48 9.61 -3.70 -0.50
N GLY A 49 10.65 -4.16 0.21
CA GLY A 49 12.03 -4.16 -0.28
C GLY A 49 12.81 -2.85 -0.05
N PHE A 50 12.24 -1.87 0.67
CA PHE A 50 12.92 -0.61 0.99
C PHE A 50 13.89 -0.73 2.18
N ILE A 51 13.75 -1.77 2.98
CA ILE A 51 14.60 -2.03 4.15
C ILE A 51 15.07 -3.48 4.05
N ILE A 52 16.38 -3.68 4.14
CA ILE A 52 16.99 -5.00 4.22
C ILE A 52 17.14 -5.36 5.71
N PRO A 53 16.66 -6.52 6.17
CA PRO A 53 16.88 -6.93 7.55
C PRO A 53 18.37 -7.19 7.82
N ASN A 54 18.82 -6.93 9.05
CA ASN A 54 20.19 -7.21 9.47
C ASN A 54 20.45 -8.74 9.52
N LYS A 55 19.43 -9.52 9.92
CA LYS A 55 19.44 -10.99 9.87
C LYS A 55 18.04 -11.51 9.56
N GLY A 56 17.99 -12.78 9.21
CA GLY A 56 16.77 -13.47 8.85
C GLY A 56 16.44 -13.42 7.37
N THR A 57 15.31 -14.00 7.01
CA THR A 57 14.88 -14.14 5.61
C THR A 57 13.42 -13.80 5.43
N ILE A 58 13.10 -13.22 4.26
CA ILE A 58 11.74 -13.00 3.80
C ILE A 58 11.48 -14.02 2.71
N LYS A 59 10.61 -14.99 2.99
CA LYS A 59 10.18 -15.99 2.01
C LYS A 59 8.86 -15.54 1.41
N CYS A 60 8.78 -15.51 0.10
CA CYS A 60 7.55 -15.30 -0.66
C CYS A 60 7.43 -16.33 -1.78
N GLN A 61 6.26 -16.41 -2.41
CA GLN A 61 5.99 -17.36 -3.49
C GLN A 61 6.66 -17.00 -4.83
N PHE A 62 7.44 -15.93 -4.87
CA PHE A 62 8.11 -15.45 -6.08
C PHE A 62 9.57 -15.88 -6.10
N ASN A 63 10.07 -16.18 -7.28
CA ASN A 63 11.41 -16.75 -7.45
C ASN A 63 12.53 -15.70 -7.43
N SER A 64 12.19 -14.42 -7.61
CA SER A 64 13.16 -13.34 -7.62
C SER A 64 12.62 -12.07 -6.96
N SER A 65 13.53 -11.18 -6.55
CA SER A 65 13.17 -9.84 -6.07
C SER A 65 12.48 -9.02 -7.16
N TYR A 66 12.83 -9.22 -8.42
CA TYR A 66 12.19 -8.57 -9.55
C TYR A 66 10.72 -9.00 -9.67
N ASP A 67 10.44 -10.29 -9.62
CA ASP A 67 9.06 -10.81 -9.65
C ASP A 67 8.24 -10.26 -8.48
N TRP A 68 8.84 -10.16 -7.31
CA TRP A 68 8.20 -9.56 -6.15
C TRP A 68 7.83 -8.09 -6.39
N LEU A 69 8.77 -7.28 -6.92
CA LEU A 69 8.53 -5.88 -7.24
C LEU A 69 7.42 -5.69 -8.28
N GLN A 70 7.30 -6.60 -9.25
CA GLN A 70 6.24 -6.58 -10.26
C GLN A 70 4.87 -7.01 -9.73
N ASN A 71 4.81 -7.71 -8.63
CA ASN A 71 3.59 -8.32 -8.10
C ASN A 71 2.99 -7.61 -6.88
N HIS A 72 3.59 -6.51 -6.40
CA HIS A 72 3.01 -5.72 -5.32
C HIS A 72 2.92 -4.22 -5.64
N ILE A 73 1.99 -3.55 -4.95
CA ILE A 73 1.94 -2.09 -4.85
C ILE A 73 2.18 -1.72 -3.38
N TYR A 74 3.07 -0.76 -3.18
CA TYR A 74 3.30 -0.15 -1.88
C TYR A 74 2.72 1.26 -1.85
N ILE A 75 1.95 1.57 -0.79
CA ILE A 75 1.52 2.93 -0.44
C ILE A 75 2.01 3.22 0.98
N GLY A 76 2.90 4.19 1.09
CA GLY A 76 3.49 4.60 2.36
C GLY A 76 2.59 5.51 3.18
N SER A 77 2.99 5.78 4.42
CA SER A 77 2.36 6.80 5.28
C SER A 77 2.53 8.23 4.73
N GLN A 78 3.60 8.46 3.99
CA GLN A 78 3.82 9.68 3.21
C GLN A 78 3.48 9.42 1.74
N ASN A 79 2.89 10.41 1.07
CA ASN A 79 2.56 10.32 -0.34
C ASN A 79 3.83 10.32 -1.21
N SER A 80 3.83 9.48 -2.24
CA SER A 80 4.94 9.36 -3.21
C SER A 80 4.60 10.11 -4.51
N LEU A 81 4.32 11.41 -4.38
CA LEU A 81 3.90 12.29 -5.48
C LEU A 81 4.95 13.38 -5.71
N SER A 82 5.12 13.78 -6.99
CA SER A 82 5.91 14.95 -7.35
C SER A 82 5.07 16.21 -7.20
N ASN A 83 5.56 17.18 -6.44
CA ASN A 83 4.89 18.46 -6.21
C ASN A 83 4.76 19.31 -7.48
N GLU A 84 5.68 19.14 -8.44
CA GLU A 84 5.79 19.89 -9.69
C GLU A 84 4.86 19.36 -10.81
N LEU A 85 4.23 18.22 -10.58
CA LEU A 85 3.32 17.59 -11.52
C LEU A 85 1.87 17.74 -11.04
N SER A 86 0.94 17.79 -12.00
CA SER A 86 -0.49 17.70 -11.72
C SER A 86 -0.89 16.31 -11.22
N ILE A 87 -2.11 16.17 -10.72
CA ILE A 87 -2.66 14.88 -10.31
C ILE A 87 -2.60 13.87 -11.47
N GLU A 88 -3.07 14.27 -12.65
CA GLU A 88 -3.10 13.38 -13.81
C GLU A 88 -1.69 13.00 -14.28
N GLU A 89 -0.75 13.95 -14.29
CA GLU A 89 0.64 13.69 -14.65
C GLU A 89 1.35 12.77 -13.67
N ASN A 90 1.12 12.92 -12.36
CA ASN A 90 1.63 11.99 -11.35
C ASN A 90 1.17 10.56 -11.59
N ILE A 91 -0.12 10.37 -11.92
CA ILE A 91 -0.66 9.05 -12.24
C ILE A 91 -0.01 8.50 -13.50
N LYS A 92 0.06 9.30 -14.58
CA LYS A 92 0.69 8.89 -15.85
C LYS A 92 2.17 8.54 -15.67
N MET A 93 2.91 9.34 -14.90
CA MET A 93 4.31 9.06 -14.57
C MET A 93 4.46 7.73 -13.85
N TRP A 94 3.64 7.47 -12.83
CA TRP A 94 3.69 6.21 -12.09
C TRP A 94 3.33 5.00 -12.96
N LEU A 95 2.31 5.12 -13.81
CA LEU A 95 1.95 4.09 -14.78
C LEU A 95 3.08 3.82 -15.76
N GLY A 96 3.74 4.87 -16.26
CA GLY A 96 4.91 4.76 -17.14
C GLY A 96 6.10 4.05 -16.50
N ILE A 97 6.42 4.34 -15.23
CA ILE A 97 7.46 3.64 -14.46
C ILE A 97 7.15 2.14 -14.35
N ARG A 98 5.87 1.77 -14.24
CA ARG A 98 5.42 0.38 -14.21
C ARG A 98 5.37 -0.30 -15.58
N GLY A 99 5.54 0.45 -16.67
CA GLY A 99 5.33 -0.05 -18.02
C GLY A 99 3.85 -0.38 -18.33
N TRP A 100 2.93 0.23 -17.61
CA TRP A 100 1.50 -0.01 -17.76
C TRP A 100 0.85 1.02 -18.68
N ILE A 101 0.04 0.52 -19.63
CA ILE A 101 -0.67 1.35 -20.59
C ILE A 101 -2.15 1.37 -20.23
N PHE A 102 -2.65 2.57 -19.96
CA PHE A 102 -4.07 2.85 -19.70
C PHE A 102 -4.53 4.03 -20.58
N SER A 103 -5.75 3.94 -21.06
CA SER A 103 -6.38 5.01 -21.84
C SER A 103 -6.70 6.22 -20.94
N LYS A 104 -6.88 7.38 -21.56
CA LYS A 104 -7.31 8.58 -20.85
C LYS A 104 -8.64 8.36 -20.11
N SER A 105 -9.59 7.66 -20.75
CA SER A 105 -10.90 7.36 -20.12
C SER A 105 -10.79 6.49 -18.86
N GLU A 106 -9.84 5.56 -18.80
CA GLU A 106 -9.60 4.72 -17.62
C GLU A 106 -9.01 5.53 -16.48
N ILE A 107 -8.07 6.43 -16.78
CA ILE A 107 -7.51 7.35 -15.77
C ILE A 107 -8.61 8.28 -15.24
N GLU A 108 -9.43 8.87 -16.11
CA GLU A 108 -10.55 9.71 -15.69
C GLU A 108 -11.59 8.95 -14.87
N THR A 109 -11.87 7.70 -15.21
CA THR A 109 -12.76 6.84 -14.44
C THR A 109 -12.21 6.59 -13.03
N CYS A 110 -10.90 6.33 -12.90
CA CYS A 110 -10.24 6.20 -11.61
C CYS A 110 -10.41 7.47 -10.77
N LEU A 111 -10.15 8.64 -11.35
CA LEU A 111 -10.27 9.93 -10.65
C LEU A 111 -11.71 10.24 -10.21
N LYS A 112 -12.71 9.85 -11.02
CA LYS A 112 -14.14 9.98 -10.66
C LYS A 112 -14.52 9.06 -9.50
N ASN A 113 -14.02 7.83 -9.49
CA ASN A 113 -14.34 6.85 -8.43
C ASN A 113 -13.85 7.25 -7.04
N ILE A 114 -12.86 8.15 -6.94
CA ILE A 114 -12.34 8.64 -5.67
C ILE A 114 -12.60 10.14 -5.47
N ASP A 115 -13.44 10.72 -6.33
CA ASP A 115 -13.91 12.11 -6.27
C ASP A 115 -12.79 13.17 -6.29
N ILE A 116 -11.85 13.04 -7.24
CA ILE A 116 -10.81 14.05 -7.49
C ILE A 116 -10.70 14.44 -8.97
N PHE A 117 -11.65 14.04 -9.81
CA PHE A 117 -11.62 14.31 -11.26
C PHE A 117 -11.55 15.81 -11.57
N ASN A 118 -12.29 16.64 -10.83
CA ASN A 118 -12.34 18.09 -11.05
C ASN A 118 -11.01 18.78 -10.72
N TYR A 119 -10.13 18.12 -10.00
CA TYR A 119 -8.81 18.64 -9.59
C TYR A 119 -7.66 18.10 -10.44
N LYS A 120 -7.92 17.29 -11.46
CA LYS A 120 -6.90 16.51 -12.21
C LYS A 120 -5.74 17.34 -12.78
N ASN A 121 -6.00 18.61 -13.09
CA ASN A 121 -5.01 19.53 -13.65
C ASN A 121 -4.28 20.38 -12.58
N LEU A 122 -4.66 20.29 -11.29
CA LEU A 122 -3.98 21.01 -10.24
C LEU A 122 -2.62 20.37 -9.94
N LEU A 123 -1.62 21.20 -9.71
CA LEU A 123 -0.32 20.74 -9.22
C LEU A 123 -0.48 20.15 -7.83
N ILE A 124 0.30 19.11 -7.52
CA ILE A 124 0.27 18.47 -6.18
C ILE A 124 0.64 19.46 -5.08
N SER A 125 1.53 20.42 -5.35
CA SER A 125 1.87 21.49 -4.42
C SER A 125 0.67 22.36 -3.99
N GLN A 126 -0.38 22.41 -4.81
CA GLN A 126 -1.60 23.19 -4.59
C GLN A 126 -2.73 22.37 -3.93
N CYS A 127 -2.54 21.06 -3.78
CA CYS A 127 -3.55 20.15 -3.28
C CYS A 127 -3.52 20.03 -1.76
N SER A 128 -4.70 19.83 -1.13
CA SER A 128 -4.79 19.42 0.26
C SER A 128 -4.21 18.03 0.48
N ASP A 129 -3.86 17.70 1.72
CA ASP A 129 -3.32 16.37 2.05
C ASP A 129 -4.32 15.24 1.76
N GLY A 130 -5.62 15.51 1.89
CA GLY A 130 -6.68 14.57 1.50
C GLY A 130 -6.68 14.28 -0.01
N ILE A 131 -6.58 15.31 -0.86
CA ILE A 131 -6.49 15.14 -2.32
C ILE A 131 -5.19 14.41 -2.70
N LYS A 132 -4.05 14.76 -2.08
CA LYS A 132 -2.79 14.05 -2.26
C LYS A 132 -2.93 12.56 -1.91
N ARG A 133 -3.58 12.26 -0.78
CA ARG A 133 -3.81 10.87 -0.36
C ARG A 133 -4.72 10.11 -1.32
N LYS A 134 -5.82 10.71 -1.76
CA LYS A 134 -6.69 10.16 -2.78
C LYS A 134 -5.92 9.88 -4.09
N THR A 135 -5.06 10.81 -4.51
CA THR A 135 -4.20 10.64 -5.70
C THR A 135 -3.26 9.44 -5.56
N ASP A 136 -2.65 9.26 -4.40
CA ASP A 136 -1.74 8.12 -4.16
C ASP A 136 -2.49 6.79 -4.16
N ILE A 137 -3.70 6.75 -3.60
CA ILE A 137 -4.60 5.58 -3.60
C ILE A 137 -5.08 5.20 -5.00
N CYS A 138 -5.18 6.16 -5.94
CA CYS A 138 -5.53 5.86 -7.34
C CYS A 138 -4.66 4.76 -7.96
N LYS A 139 -3.41 4.61 -7.52
CA LYS A 139 -2.50 3.54 -7.98
C LYS A 139 -3.09 2.14 -7.82
N LEU A 140 -3.93 1.94 -6.80
CA LEU A 140 -4.55 0.65 -6.51
C LEU A 140 -5.62 0.27 -7.55
N PHE A 141 -6.30 1.24 -8.18
CA PHE A 141 -7.29 0.96 -9.22
C PHE A 141 -6.69 0.26 -10.44
N PHE A 142 -5.45 0.61 -10.79
CA PHE A 142 -4.78 0.07 -11.96
C PHE A 142 -4.27 -1.36 -11.76
N SER A 143 -4.24 -1.84 -10.51
CA SER A 143 -3.82 -3.22 -10.19
C SER A 143 -4.75 -4.29 -10.75
N PHE A 144 -6.03 -3.99 -10.94
CA PHE A 144 -7.02 -4.98 -11.41
C PHE A 144 -6.77 -5.49 -12.84
N LYS A 145 -6.10 -4.70 -13.67
CA LYS A 145 -5.72 -5.09 -15.03
C LYS A 145 -4.28 -5.60 -15.13
N SER A 146 -3.59 -5.70 -14.01
CA SER A 146 -2.20 -6.12 -13.92
C SER A 146 -2.05 -7.44 -13.18
N LYS A 147 -0.83 -7.96 -13.11
CA LYS A 147 -0.52 -9.20 -12.35
C LYS A 147 -0.33 -8.97 -10.85
N ILE A 148 -0.74 -7.83 -10.32
CA ILE A 148 -0.58 -7.50 -8.89
C ILE A 148 -1.35 -8.50 -8.04
N LYS A 149 -0.66 -9.05 -7.02
CA LYS A 149 -1.21 -9.99 -6.04
C LYS A 149 -1.20 -9.45 -4.63
N PHE A 150 -0.39 -8.42 -4.35
CA PHE A 150 -0.19 -7.90 -3.01
C PHE A 150 -0.31 -6.37 -2.98
N TRP A 151 -1.05 -5.88 -1.97
CA TRP A 151 -1.02 -4.48 -1.56
C TRP A 151 -0.36 -4.37 -0.19
N LEU A 152 0.67 -3.55 -0.10
CA LEU A 152 1.41 -3.22 1.12
C LEU A 152 1.10 -1.77 1.47
N LEU A 153 0.30 -1.54 2.51
CA LEU A 153 -0.31 -0.25 2.79
C LEU A 153 0.05 0.22 4.20
N ASP A 154 0.74 1.35 4.30
CA ASP A 154 1.12 1.93 5.58
C ASP A 154 0.20 3.11 5.93
N GLU A 155 -0.71 2.88 6.88
CA GLU A 155 -1.73 3.83 7.34
C GLU A 155 -2.51 4.50 6.17
N PRO A 156 -3.11 3.72 5.25
CA PRO A 156 -3.65 4.23 3.99
C PRO A 156 -4.82 5.19 4.15
N THR A 157 -5.54 5.14 5.27
CA THR A 157 -6.73 5.96 5.53
C THR A 157 -6.45 7.32 6.17
N ASN A 158 -5.18 7.59 6.52
CA ASN A 158 -4.81 8.89 7.07
C ASN A 158 -5.12 10.01 6.06
N ASN A 159 -5.67 11.12 6.55
CA ASN A 159 -6.09 12.30 5.78
C ASN A 159 -7.21 12.05 4.75
N LEU A 160 -7.89 10.89 4.78
CA LEU A 160 -9.09 10.68 3.98
C LEU A 160 -10.33 11.20 4.72
N ASP A 161 -11.21 11.86 3.97
CA ASP A 161 -12.57 12.13 4.39
C ASP A 161 -13.41 10.83 4.43
N GLU A 162 -14.62 10.90 4.96
CA GLU A 162 -15.48 9.71 5.10
C GLU A 162 -15.82 9.05 3.75
N ASP A 163 -15.98 9.84 2.69
CA ASP A 163 -16.29 9.29 1.37
C ASP A 163 -15.05 8.67 0.72
N GLY A 164 -13.87 9.27 0.92
CA GLY A 164 -12.59 8.67 0.55
C GLY A 164 -12.33 7.34 1.29
N LYS A 165 -12.66 7.25 2.57
CA LYS A 165 -12.57 5.99 3.34
C LYS A 165 -13.52 4.93 2.79
N LYS A 166 -14.78 5.27 2.50
CA LYS A 166 -15.75 4.34 1.88
C LYS A 166 -15.27 3.83 0.53
N ALA A 167 -14.78 4.73 -0.34
CA ALA A 167 -14.24 4.36 -1.64
C ALA A 167 -13.02 3.43 -1.50
N PHE A 168 -12.14 3.70 -0.55
CA PHE A 168 -10.98 2.86 -0.25
C PHE A 168 -11.38 1.48 0.27
N LEU A 169 -12.35 1.38 1.20
CA LEU A 169 -12.85 0.11 1.71
C LEU A 169 -13.50 -0.75 0.62
N SER A 170 -14.29 -0.12 -0.26
CA SER A 170 -14.86 -0.78 -1.44
C SER A 170 -13.77 -1.34 -2.36
N LEU A 171 -12.69 -0.59 -2.56
CA LEU A 171 -11.57 -1.00 -3.38
C LEU A 171 -10.84 -2.20 -2.78
N ILE A 172 -10.61 -2.20 -1.45
CA ILE A 172 -10.05 -3.35 -0.72
C ILE A 172 -10.93 -4.58 -0.88
N SER A 173 -12.26 -4.45 -0.66
CA SER A 173 -13.19 -5.57 -0.79
C SER A 173 -13.08 -6.21 -2.16
N ARG A 174 -13.17 -5.41 -3.23
CA ARG A 174 -13.03 -5.90 -4.61
C ARG A 174 -11.70 -6.62 -4.87
N PHE A 175 -10.60 -6.15 -4.29
CA PHE A 175 -9.29 -6.77 -4.47
C PHE A 175 -9.19 -8.11 -3.74
N LEU A 176 -9.77 -8.21 -2.54
CA LEU A 176 -9.84 -9.45 -1.78
C LEU A 176 -10.75 -10.48 -2.48
N ASP A 177 -11.90 -10.06 -3.01
CA ASP A 177 -12.82 -10.91 -3.80
C ASP A 177 -12.14 -11.44 -5.08
N ALA A 178 -11.19 -10.69 -5.64
CA ALA A 178 -10.33 -11.12 -6.75
C ALA A 178 -9.13 -11.97 -6.30
N ASN A 179 -9.17 -12.56 -5.09
CA ASN A 179 -8.08 -13.34 -4.49
C ASN A 179 -6.77 -12.56 -4.29
N GLY A 180 -6.85 -11.26 -4.11
CA GLY A 180 -5.72 -10.43 -3.72
C GLY A 180 -5.32 -10.62 -2.25
N THR A 181 -4.16 -10.13 -1.91
CA THR A 181 -3.65 -10.11 -0.52
C THR A 181 -3.36 -8.67 -0.12
N VAL A 182 -3.97 -8.23 0.97
CA VAL A 182 -3.72 -6.91 1.55
C VAL A 182 -2.97 -7.09 2.87
N ILE A 183 -1.88 -6.38 3.03
CA ILE A 183 -1.14 -6.25 4.28
C ILE A 183 -1.10 -4.76 4.60
N MET A 184 -1.76 -4.36 5.67
CA MET A 184 -1.86 -2.94 6.01
C MET A 184 -1.66 -2.67 7.49
N SER A 185 -1.05 -1.53 7.80
CA SER A 185 -1.11 -0.97 9.14
C SER A 185 -2.33 -0.07 9.29
N SER A 186 -2.99 -0.16 10.42
CA SER A 186 -4.08 0.76 10.78
C SER A 186 -4.25 0.82 12.28
N HIS A 187 -4.68 1.97 12.76
CA HIS A 187 -5.15 2.14 14.13
C HIS A 187 -6.64 1.78 14.26
N ASP A 188 -7.37 1.78 13.15
CA ASP A 188 -8.81 1.54 13.10
C ASP A 188 -9.11 0.19 12.45
N ASN A 189 -9.98 -0.60 13.09
CA ASN A 189 -10.37 -1.94 12.64
C ASN A 189 -11.77 -1.96 12.01
N ASN A 190 -12.41 -0.81 11.85
CA ASN A 190 -13.81 -0.72 11.48
C ASN A 190 -14.00 -0.73 9.95
N GLY A 191 -15.06 -1.38 9.50
CA GLY A 191 -15.53 -1.31 8.12
C GLY A 191 -15.10 -2.43 7.18
N PHE A 192 -14.33 -3.43 7.64
CA PHE A 192 -13.99 -4.58 6.80
C PHE A 192 -14.98 -5.74 7.00
N TYR A 193 -15.57 -6.23 5.90
CA TYR A 193 -16.49 -7.37 5.90
C TYR A 193 -15.77 -8.72 5.78
N HIS A 194 -14.48 -8.73 5.41
CA HIS A 194 -13.68 -9.94 5.24
C HIS A 194 -13.06 -10.39 6.56
N LYS A 195 -12.74 -11.69 6.65
CA LYS A 195 -11.97 -12.22 7.79
C LYS A 195 -10.60 -11.55 7.84
N ILE A 196 -10.28 -10.98 9.00
CA ILE A 196 -9.02 -10.27 9.24
C ILE A 196 -8.06 -11.19 9.98
N ASN A 197 -6.85 -11.35 9.45
CA ASN A 197 -5.71 -11.87 10.20
C ASN A 197 -5.03 -10.71 10.93
N LYS A 198 -5.22 -10.63 12.25
CA LYS A 198 -4.66 -9.55 13.09
C LYS A 198 -3.24 -9.90 13.53
N ILE A 199 -2.32 -8.95 13.35
CA ILE A 199 -0.91 -9.06 13.74
C ILE A 199 -0.60 -7.90 14.68
N ASN A 200 -0.40 -8.20 15.95
CA ASN A 200 -0.12 -7.20 16.98
C ASN A 200 1.38 -7.06 17.20
N LEU A 201 1.92 -5.86 16.98
CA LEU A 201 3.29 -5.50 17.33
C LEU A 201 3.29 -4.82 18.71
N PHE A 202 4.16 -5.29 19.61
CA PHE A 202 4.26 -4.83 20.99
C PHE A 202 5.35 -3.77 21.16
#